data_ded2f0b7438b0991c433faa45fbdb828
#
_entry.id   ded2f0b7438b0991c433faa45fbdb828
#
_cell.length_a   1.000
_cell.length_b   1.000
_cell.length_c   1.000
_cell.angle_alpha   90.00
_cell.angle_beta   90.00
_cell.angle_gamma   90.00
#
_symmetry.space_group_name_H-M   'P 1'
#
loop_
_entity.id
_entity.type
_entity.pdbx_description
1 polymer ?
#
loop_
_entity_poly.entity_id
_entity_poly.type
_entity_poly.pdbx_seq_one_letter_code
_entity_poly.pdbx_strand_id
1 'polypeptide(L)'
;MPALPLQHILLVAAALAIALYLWHYWPSSLEARIALRYLRSRRSSRLLSLITVIAVGGVTVGVMALVVVLGVMNGLQEDLRDKILVANPHLRVLTYGEGLRLDDWRRVLDRVRRTPGVEAAAPFVLTQAGISAGHDYAEGVVVLGVEADTGRRAVTSFAQHFTKGDLRFRTTRPDVEGGIALGARLASKLSAYPGDVVHLVAFTGTKFNPSVGAYVPQFHRYEVTGIFDTGMYEYDNSYVALDRRVAQQFAGLDSAVTGVEVRLADPWKAREFAVRLEEDLLYPYRALDWQTQNQSLFSALKLEKLAMAFVVFLICVVAAFNVVGTLTMVVRDKTREIGILLAMGLKQRSIRRIFLAQGILVGLTGTSLGVALGVVVGGMVNRGHWIPIDPSIYFIDHLPVHMQPFDALSVIAASLLVAMLAPLHPSVQASRLDPVTAIRYE
;
A
#
# COMPACT_ATOMS: atom_id res chain seq x y z
N MET A 1 1.77 -19.17 19.89
CA MET A 1 0.88 -19.23 18.72
C MET A 1 0.76 -17.80 18.21
N PRO A 2 1.13 -17.45 16.99
CA PRO A 2 0.92 -16.12 16.46
C PRO A 2 -0.60 -15.89 16.40
N ALA A 3 -1.07 -14.80 17.01
CA ALA A 3 -2.46 -14.40 16.95
C ALA A 3 -2.86 -14.25 15.48
N LEU A 4 -3.89 -14.98 15.04
CA LEU A 4 -4.45 -14.83 13.70
C LEU A 4 -4.76 -13.34 13.49
N PRO A 5 -4.33 -12.70 12.40
CA PRO A 5 -4.61 -11.31 12.15
C PRO A 5 -6.12 -11.07 12.17
N LEU A 6 -6.55 -9.98 12.80
CA LEU A 6 -7.96 -9.62 13.04
C LEU A 6 -8.85 -9.81 11.78
N GLN A 7 -8.28 -9.58 10.60
CA GLN A 7 -8.93 -9.75 9.30
C GLN A 7 -9.39 -11.20 9.03
N HIS A 8 -8.58 -12.20 9.40
CA HIS A 8 -8.95 -13.61 9.24
C HIS A 8 -10.07 -14.01 10.20
N ILE A 9 -10.06 -13.47 11.43
CA ILE A 9 -11.11 -13.71 12.42
C ILE A 9 -12.44 -13.14 11.91
N LEU A 10 -12.43 -11.93 11.36
CA LEU A 10 -13.62 -11.30 10.80
C LEU A 10 -14.17 -12.06 9.60
N LEU A 11 -13.31 -12.57 8.71
CA LEU A 11 -13.74 -13.40 7.57
C LEU A 11 -14.37 -14.72 8.02
N VAL A 12 -13.77 -15.39 8.98
CA VAL A 12 -14.33 -16.65 9.55
C VAL A 12 -15.66 -16.37 10.22
N ALA A 13 -15.78 -15.29 10.99
CA ALA A 13 -17.05 -14.88 11.60
C ALA A 13 -18.12 -14.56 10.56
N ALA A 14 -17.76 -13.86 9.47
CA ALA A 14 -18.66 -13.58 8.37
C ALA A 14 -19.11 -14.87 7.66
N ALA A 15 -18.20 -15.80 7.38
CA ALA A 15 -18.53 -17.09 6.76
C ALA A 15 -19.46 -17.92 7.64
N LEU A 16 -19.22 -17.95 8.96
CA LEU A 16 -20.10 -18.63 9.93
C LEU A 16 -21.48 -17.98 9.98
N ALA A 17 -21.56 -16.65 10.00
CA ALA A 17 -22.83 -15.93 9.97
C ALA A 17 -23.62 -16.23 8.69
N ILE A 18 -22.96 -16.27 7.54
CA ILE A 18 -23.55 -16.65 6.25
C ILE A 18 -24.07 -18.08 6.29
N ALA A 19 -23.27 -19.03 6.79
CA ALA A 19 -23.65 -20.44 6.88
C ALA A 19 -24.87 -20.66 7.81
N LEU A 20 -24.87 -20.01 9.00
CA LEU A 20 -25.98 -20.07 9.95
C LEU A 20 -27.28 -19.48 9.37
N TYR A 21 -27.13 -18.35 8.67
CA TYR A 21 -28.26 -17.70 8.02
C TYR A 21 -28.87 -18.59 6.93
N LEU A 22 -28.03 -19.15 6.04
CA LEU A 22 -28.46 -20.07 5.01
C LEU A 22 -29.14 -21.32 5.60
N TRP A 23 -28.59 -21.90 6.66
CA TRP A 23 -29.22 -23.03 7.35
C TRP A 23 -30.61 -22.68 7.85
N HIS A 24 -30.79 -21.53 8.48
CA HIS A 24 -32.08 -21.17 9.09
C HIS A 24 -33.12 -20.71 8.09
N TYR A 25 -32.69 -20.04 7.00
CA TYR A 25 -33.58 -19.42 6.01
C TYR A 25 -33.54 -20.10 4.64
N TRP A 26 -32.98 -21.33 4.55
CA TRP A 26 -32.93 -22.04 3.27
C TRP A 26 -34.32 -22.19 2.64
N PRO A 27 -34.53 -21.68 1.41
CA PRO A 27 -35.85 -21.77 0.76
C PRO A 27 -36.14 -23.20 0.29
N SER A 28 -37.40 -23.62 0.38
CA SER A 28 -37.85 -24.84 -0.26
C SER A 28 -37.81 -24.70 -1.80
N SER A 29 -37.89 -25.83 -2.52
CA SER A 29 -37.88 -25.80 -3.99
C SER A 29 -39.01 -24.95 -4.60
N LEU A 30 -40.16 -24.89 -3.92
CA LEU A 30 -41.29 -24.05 -4.30
C LEU A 30 -40.99 -22.56 -4.06
N GLU A 31 -40.46 -22.20 -2.87
CA GLU A 31 -40.12 -20.83 -2.48
C GLU A 31 -39.05 -20.25 -3.40
N ALA A 32 -38.01 -21.03 -3.72
CA ALA A 32 -36.95 -20.63 -4.66
C ALA A 32 -37.50 -20.40 -6.09
N ARG A 33 -38.40 -21.25 -6.56
CA ARG A 33 -39.06 -21.08 -7.88
C ARG A 33 -39.91 -19.81 -7.94
N ILE A 34 -40.67 -19.52 -6.88
CA ILE A 34 -41.46 -18.28 -6.80
C ILE A 34 -40.55 -17.06 -6.78
N ALA A 35 -39.48 -17.07 -5.97
CA ALA A 35 -38.49 -15.99 -5.92
C ALA A 35 -37.89 -15.71 -7.30
N LEU A 36 -37.44 -16.76 -8.00
CA LEU A 36 -36.85 -16.61 -9.35
C LEU A 36 -37.89 -16.11 -10.38
N ARG A 37 -39.13 -16.56 -10.27
CA ARG A 37 -40.22 -16.12 -11.15
C ARG A 37 -40.54 -14.64 -10.95
N TYR A 38 -40.51 -14.15 -9.73
CA TYR A 38 -40.71 -12.73 -9.41
C TYR A 38 -39.61 -11.85 -10.01
N LEU A 39 -38.36 -12.31 -9.97
CA LEU A 39 -37.24 -11.61 -10.61
C LEU A 39 -37.33 -11.61 -12.16
N ARG A 40 -37.92 -12.71 -12.77
CA ARG A 40 -37.91 -12.91 -14.22
C ARG A 40 -39.24 -12.53 -14.91
N SER A 41 -40.22 -12.02 -14.15
CA SER A 41 -41.57 -11.77 -14.69
C SER A 41 -41.58 -10.67 -15.74
N ARG A 42 -41.67 -11.07 -17.02
CA ARG A 42 -41.74 -10.19 -18.19
C ARG A 42 -43.16 -9.62 -18.48
N ARG A 43 -44.19 -10.11 -17.81
CA ARG A 43 -45.60 -9.84 -18.24
C ARG A 43 -46.33 -8.78 -17.42
N SER A 44 -45.90 -8.40 -16.20
CA SER A 44 -46.73 -7.58 -15.32
C SER A 44 -46.45 -6.06 -15.37
N SER A 45 -45.23 -5.62 -15.61
CA SER A 45 -44.94 -4.24 -15.98
C SER A 45 -43.46 -4.09 -16.37
N ARG A 46 -43.15 -3.23 -17.36
CA ARG A 46 -41.79 -2.82 -17.73
C ARG A 46 -41.04 -2.23 -16.53
N LEU A 47 -41.78 -1.64 -15.58
CA LEU A 47 -41.25 -1.04 -14.35
C LEU A 47 -40.59 -2.05 -13.42
N LEU A 48 -41.18 -3.25 -13.19
CA LEU A 48 -40.59 -4.27 -12.31
C LEU A 48 -39.24 -4.81 -12.84
N SER A 49 -39.18 -5.02 -14.16
CA SER A 49 -37.93 -5.42 -14.79
C SER A 49 -36.84 -4.34 -14.62
N LEU A 50 -37.21 -3.08 -14.76
CA LEU A 50 -36.29 -1.92 -14.56
C LEU A 50 -35.79 -1.85 -13.11
N ILE A 51 -36.70 -2.02 -12.12
CA ILE A 51 -36.37 -2.00 -10.71
C ILE A 51 -35.36 -3.11 -10.34
N THR A 52 -35.57 -4.32 -10.88
CA THR A 52 -34.64 -5.44 -10.68
C THR A 52 -33.26 -5.15 -11.30
N VAL A 53 -33.23 -4.57 -12.51
CA VAL A 53 -31.97 -4.17 -13.17
C VAL A 53 -31.27 -3.08 -12.38
N ILE A 54 -31.99 -2.10 -11.85
CA ILE A 54 -31.41 -1.06 -10.97
C ILE A 54 -30.83 -1.67 -9.70
N ALA A 55 -31.55 -2.63 -9.06
CA ALA A 55 -31.05 -3.28 -7.85
C ALA A 55 -29.76 -4.07 -8.11
N VAL A 56 -29.76 -4.95 -9.11
CA VAL A 56 -28.57 -5.73 -9.48
C VAL A 56 -27.46 -4.80 -9.95
N GLY A 57 -27.77 -3.80 -10.77
CA GLY A 57 -26.84 -2.81 -11.26
C GLY A 57 -26.19 -2.01 -10.14
N GLY A 58 -26.97 -1.56 -9.15
CA GLY A 58 -26.44 -0.83 -7.99
C GLY A 58 -25.45 -1.66 -7.17
N VAL A 59 -25.79 -2.93 -6.89
CA VAL A 59 -24.87 -3.86 -6.21
C VAL A 59 -23.62 -4.11 -7.08
N THR A 60 -23.82 -4.33 -8.39
CA THR A 60 -22.71 -4.58 -9.33
C THR A 60 -21.71 -3.41 -9.35
N VAL A 61 -22.20 -2.18 -9.50
CA VAL A 61 -21.34 -0.98 -9.53
C VAL A 61 -20.65 -0.77 -8.18
N GLY A 62 -21.38 -0.95 -7.07
CA GLY A 62 -20.81 -0.86 -5.72
C GLY A 62 -19.67 -1.85 -5.50
N VAL A 63 -19.89 -3.12 -5.83
CA VAL A 63 -18.86 -4.18 -5.69
C VAL A 63 -17.70 -3.97 -6.65
N MET A 64 -17.98 -3.57 -7.90
CA MET A 64 -16.94 -3.22 -8.88
C MET A 64 -16.03 -2.10 -8.35
N ALA A 65 -16.64 -1.02 -7.84
CA ALA A 65 -15.90 0.10 -7.28
C ALA A 65 -15.03 -0.34 -6.08
N LEU A 66 -15.56 -1.17 -5.19
CA LEU A 66 -14.80 -1.71 -4.05
C LEU A 66 -13.58 -2.52 -4.51
N VAL A 67 -13.75 -3.41 -5.48
CA VAL A 67 -12.67 -4.26 -5.99
C VAL A 67 -11.58 -3.41 -6.64
N VAL A 68 -11.96 -2.41 -7.46
CA VAL A 68 -10.98 -1.52 -8.13
C VAL A 68 -10.24 -0.66 -7.10
N VAL A 69 -10.96 -0.04 -6.17
CA VAL A 69 -10.36 0.85 -5.16
C VAL A 69 -9.39 0.08 -4.26
N LEU A 70 -9.77 -1.10 -3.76
CA LEU A 70 -8.87 -1.94 -2.97
C LEU A 70 -7.66 -2.41 -3.79
N GLY A 71 -7.86 -2.76 -5.07
CA GLY A 71 -6.78 -3.14 -5.96
C GLY A 71 -5.76 -2.02 -6.20
N VAL A 72 -6.22 -0.78 -6.38
CA VAL A 72 -5.36 0.40 -6.50
C VAL A 72 -4.59 0.64 -5.21
N MET A 73 -5.27 0.58 -4.06
CA MET A 73 -4.62 0.78 -2.75
C MET A 73 -3.51 -0.23 -2.49
N ASN A 74 -3.79 -1.51 -2.75
CA ASN A 74 -2.78 -2.56 -2.57
C ASN A 74 -1.60 -2.36 -3.52
N GLY A 75 -1.90 -2.03 -4.79
CA GLY A 75 -0.86 -1.76 -5.79
C GLY A 75 0.05 -0.62 -5.37
N LEU A 76 -0.54 0.50 -4.92
CA LEU A 76 0.23 1.66 -4.45
C LEU A 76 1.09 1.33 -3.21
N GLN A 77 0.52 0.60 -2.23
CA GLN A 77 1.25 0.21 -1.02
C GLN A 77 2.40 -0.75 -1.32
N GLU A 78 2.21 -1.70 -2.24
CA GLU A 78 3.22 -2.66 -2.65
C GLU A 78 4.36 -1.99 -3.42
N ASP A 79 4.03 -1.14 -4.39
CA ASP A 79 5.01 -0.39 -5.19
C ASP A 79 5.86 0.56 -4.31
N LEU A 80 5.23 1.32 -3.41
CA LEU A 80 5.95 2.17 -2.47
C LEU A 80 6.89 1.37 -1.57
N ARG A 81 6.45 0.21 -1.10
CA ARG A 81 7.23 -0.68 -0.24
C ARG A 81 8.44 -1.24 -0.97
N ASP A 82 8.27 -1.70 -2.19
CA ASP A 82 9.35 -2.27 -3.00
C ASP A 82 10.40 -1.20 -3.31
N LYS A 83 9.96 0.00 -3.67
CA LYS A 83 10.87 1.13 -3.93
C LYS A 83 11.65 1.57 -2.69
N ILE A 84 11.03 1.59 -1.52
CA ILE A 84 11.74 1.89 -0.26
C ILE A 84 12.89 0.91 -0.03
N LEU A 85 12.68 -0.38 -0.29
CA LEU A 85 13.68 -1.43 -0.08
C LEU A 85 14.80 -1.44 -1.12
N VAL A 86 14.64 -0.74 -2.26
CA VAL A 86 15.71 -0.55 -3.26
C VAL A 86 16.88 0.24 -2.69
N ALA A 87 16.59 1.37 -2.06
CA ALA A 87 17.59 2.32 -1.57
C ALA A 87 17.90 2.17 -0.08
N ASN A 88 16.98 1.59 0.70
CA ASN A 88 17.14 1.39 2.13
C ASN A 88 17.57 -0.03 2.49
N PRO A 89 18.50 -0.18 3.44
CA PRO A 89 18.77 -1.45 4.10
C PRO A 89 17.56 -1.87 4.94
N HIS A 90 17.43 -3.17 5.22
CA HIS A 90 16.36 -3.68 6.07
C HIS A 90 16.47 -3.20 7.52
N LEU A 91 17.70 -2.92 7.96
CA LEU A 91 18.01 -2.50 9.31
C LEU A 91 19.27 -1.62 9.31
N ARG A 92 19.32 -0.62 10.19
CA ARG A 92 20.52 0.19 10.50
C ARG A 92 20.89 0.08 11.96
N VAL A 93 22.13 -0.25 12.24
CA VAL A 93 22.70 -0.20 13.59
C VAL A 93 23.43 1.14 13.74
N LEU A 94 23.00 1.92 14.72
CA LEU A 94 23.49 3.25 15.03
C LEU A 94 23.90 3.34 16.49
N THR A 95 24.51 4.44 16.90
CA THR A 95 24.75 4.76 18.32
C THR A 95 23.71 5.75 18.84
N TYR A 96 23.39 5.68 20.13
CA TYR A 96 22.71 6.74 20.84
C TYR A 96 23.70 7.91 21.04
N GLY A 97 23.22 9.13 20.90
CA GLY A 97 23.98 10.36 21.13
C GLY A 97 23.97 11.32 19.96
N GLU A 98 24.56 12.50 20.17
CA GLU A 98 24.71 13.51 19.15
C GLU A 98 25.84 13.11 18.18
N GLY A 99 25.62 13.31 16.88
CA GLY A 99 26.63 13.17 15.85
C GLY A 99 26.73 11.82 15.15
N LEU A 100 25.87 10.82 15.48
CA LEU A 100 25.79 9.53 14.78
C LEU A 100 27.19 8.96 14.44
N ARG A 101 28.05 8.83 15.46
CA ARG A 101 29.45 8.37 15.31
C ARG A 101 29.61 6.99 15.93
N LEU A 102 30.02 6.02 15.12
CA LEU A 102 30.32 4.64 15.53
C LEU A 102 31.82 4.37 15.33
N ASP A 103 32.58 4.43 16.42
CA ASP A 103 34.04 4.20 16.40
C ASP A 103 34.36 2.71 16.29
N ASP A 104 33.67 1.85 17.05
CA ASP A 104 33.88 0.41 17.12
C ASP A 104 33.18 -0.38 16.00
N TRP A 105 32.90 0.24 14.86
CA TRP A 105 32.09 -0.34 13.81
C TRP A 105 32.55 -1.73 13.31
N ARG A 106 33.87 -2.02 13.37
CA ARG A 106 34.38 -3.33 12.93
C ARG A 106 33.90 -4.45 13.86
N ARG A 107 33.92 -4.21 15.16
CA ARG A 107 33.43 -5.14 16.17
C ARG A 107 31.92 -5.35 16.04
N VAL A 108 31.17 -4.28 15.86
CA VAL A 108 29.72 -4.31 15.63
C VAL A 108 29.40 -5.07 14.35
N LEU A 109 30.09 -4.76 13.24
CA LEU A 109 29.92 -5.43 11.96
C LEU A 109 30.15 -6.94 12.05
N ASP A 110 31.23 -7.36 12.72
CA ASP A 110 31.55 -8.78 12.91
C ASP A 110 30.49 -9.50 13.76
N ARG A 111 29.95 -8.84 14.77
CA ARG A 111 28.87 -9.39 15.60
C ARG A 111 27.58 -9.53 14.78
N VAL A 112 27.19 -8.48 14.05
CA VAL A 112 26.00 -8.47 13.18
C VAL A 112 26.08 -9.56 12.11
N ARG A 113 27.24 -9.71 11.45
CA ARG A 113 27.43 -10.75 10.40
C ARG A 113 27.31 -12.18 10.93
N ARG A 114 27.56 -12.40 12.22
CA ARG A 114 27.42 -13.73 12.85
C ARG A 114 25.99 -14.01 13.32
N THR A 115 25.11 -13.02 13.30
CA THR A 115 23.71 -13.20 13.74
C THR A 115 22.93 -14.01 12.71
N PRO A 116 22.29 -15.14 13.09
CA PRO A 116 21.53 -15.96 12.17
C PRO A 116 20.40 -15.16 11.48
N GLY A 117 20.28 -15.25 10.16
CA GLY A 117 19.28 -14.53 9.37
C GLY A 117 19.78 -13.22 8.73
N VAL A 118 21.03 -12.82 9.03
CA VAL A 118 21.71 -11.74 8.32
C VAL A 118 22.34 -12.29 7.04
N GLU A 119 21.98 -11.73 5.88
CA GLU A 119 22.56 -12.08 4.59
C GLU A 119 23.77 -11.23 4.26
N ALA A 120 23.70 -9.93 4.54
CA ALA A 120 24.78 -8.99 4.31
C ALA A 120 24.78 -7.88 5.35
N ALA A 121 25.97 -7.35 5.66
CA ALA A 121 26.13 -6.17 6.47
C ALA A 121 27.37 -5.38 6.02
N ALA A 122 27.25 -4.05 5.96
CA ALA A 122 28.30 -3.14 5.54
C ALA A 122 28.28 -1.86 6.38
N PRO A 123 29.44 -1.22 6.62
CA PRO A 123 29.49 0.08 7.24
C PRO A 123 29.07 1.17 6.23
N PHE A 124 28.41 2.22 6.71
CA PHE A 124 28.01 3.36 5.90
C PHE A 124 28.29 4.68 6.59
N VAL A 125 28.39 5.74 5.77
CA VAL A 125 28.48 7.13 6.23
C VAL A 125 27.28 7.88 5.71
N LEU A 126 26.63 8.66 6.57
CA LEU A 126 25.51 9.53 6.19
C LEU A 126 25.77 10.92 6.75
N THR A 127 25.77 11.93 5.90
CA THR A 127 25.89 13.32 6.29
C THR A 127 25.13 14.24 5.35
N GLN A 128 24.96 15.49 5.73
CA GLN A 128 24.31 16.51 4.91
C GLN A 128 25.32 17.49 4.32
N ALA A 129 25.06 17.94 3.10
CA ALA A 129 25.90 18.89 2.39
C ALA A 129 25.08 19.81 1.50
N GLY A 130 25.67 20.89 1.06
CA GLY A 130 25.23 21.63 -0.11
C GLY A 130 25.99 21.14 -1.34
N ILE A 131 25.33 21.01 -2.50
CA ILE A 131 25.96 20.69 -3.79
C ILE A 131 25.70 21.79 -4.81
N SER A 132 26.73 22.11 -5.61
CA SER A 132 26.67 23.07 -6.70
C SER A 132 27.48 22.56 -7.90
N ALA A 133 26.94 22.73 -9.12
CA ALA A 133 27.65 22.46 -10.38
C ALA A 133 28.12 23.75 -11.10
N GLY A 134 27.99 24.89 -10.45
CA GLY A 134 28.37 26.23 -10.98
C GLY A 134 28.25 27.29 -9.90
N HIS A 135 28.31 28.57 -10.29
CA HIS A 135 28.37 29.66 -9.31
C HIS A 135 27.03 30.12 -8.73
N ASP A 136 25.90 29.80 -9.38
CA ASP A 136 24.61 30.47 -9.10
C ASP A 136 23.53 29.58 -8.48
N TYR A 137 23.74 28.26 -8.33
CA TYR A 137 22.72 27.36 -7.84
C TYR A 137 23.30 26.28 -6.93
N ALA A 138 22.77 26.19 -5.74
CA ALA A 138 23.11 25.16 -4.76
C ALA A 138 21.87 24.46 -4.20
N GLU A 139 21.95 23.15 -4.09
CA GLU A 139 20.91 22.28 -3.49
C GLU A 139 21.42 21.63 -2.21
N GLY A 140 20.50 21.43 -1.25
CA GLY A 140 20.78 20.61 -0.07
C GLY A 140 20.70 19.14 -0.40
N VAL A 141 21.74 18.37 -0.06
CA VAL A 141 21.81 16.94 -0.38
C VAL A 141 22.21 16.11 0.82
N VAL A 142 21.84 14.85 0.78
CA VAL A 142 22.28 13.81 1.70
C VAL A 142 23.41 13.02 1.04
N VAL A 143 24.58 13.04 1.66
CA VAL A 143 25.77 12.32 1.21
C VAL A 143 25.76 10.93 1.82
N LEU A 144 25.71 9.90 0.98
CA LEU A 144 25.76 8.49 1.35
C LEU A 144 27.13 7.92 0.98
N GLY A 145 27.95 7.61 1.99
CA GLY A 145 29.22 6.92 1.83
C GLY A 145 29.04 5.41 1.87
N VAL A 146 29.26 4.73 0.74
CA VAL A 146 29.06 3.30 0.58
C VAL A 146 30.33 2.56 0.18
N GLU A 147 30.41 1.27 0.44
CA GLU A 147 31.45 0.41 -0.12
C GLU A 147 31.06 -0.04 -1.53
N ALA A 148 32.01 -0.01 -2.45
CA ALA A 148 31.83 -0.45 -3.85
C ALA A 148 31.72 -1.99 -3.98
N ASP A 149 30.92 -2.62 -3.12
CA ASP A 149 30.67 -4.06 -3.17
C ASP A 149 29.37 -4.35 -3.93
N THR A 150 29.51 -4.79 -5.18
CA THR A 150 28.39 -5.11 -6.08
C THR A 150 27.99 -6.59 -6.04
N GLY A 151 28.64 -7.39 -5.16
CA GLY A 151 28.42 -8.84 -5.09
C GLY A 151 27.34 -9.28 -4.10
N ARG A 152 27.43 -10.53 -3.66
CA ARG A 152 26.53 -11.13 -2.64
C ARG A 152 26.54 -10.41 -1.30
N ARG A 153 27.53 -9.55 -1.06
CA ARG A 153 27.66 -8.74 0.16
C ARG A 153 27.00 -7.38 0.07
N ALA A 154 26.45 -7.02 -1.08
CA ALA A 154 25.71 -5.77 -1.22
C ALA A 154 24.48 -5.77 -0.30
N VAL A 155 24.36 -4.74 0.53
CA VAL A 155 23.27 -4.61 1.51
C VAL A 155 22.00 -4.09 0.83
N THR A 156 22.13 -3.20 -0.13
CA THR A 156 21.03 -2.63 -0.93
C THR A 156 21.17 -3.02 -2.40
N SER A 157 20.09 -2.92 -3.16
CA SER A 157 20.13 -3.09 -4.61
C SER A 157 20.57 -1.81 -5.36
N PHE A 158 21.02 -0.80 -4.64
CA PHE A 158 21.40 0.52 -5.15
C PHE A 158 22.35 0.44 -6.36
N ALA A 159 23.35 -0.45 -6.31
CA ALA A 159 24.29 -0.65 -7.41
C ALA A 159 23.66 -1.09 -8.74
N GLN A 160 22.47 -1.65 -8.73
CA GLN A 160 21.76 -2.12 -9.93
C GLN A 160 20.95 -1.00 -10.60
N HIS A 161 20.80 0.15 -9.95
CA HIS A 161 19.99 1.28 -10.41
C HIS A 161 20.82 2.41 -11.04
N PHE A 162 22.08 2.13 -11.42
CA PHE A 162 22.89 3.09 -12.17
C PHE A 162 22.44 3.12 -13.64
N THR A 163 22.06 4.29 -14.11
CA THR A 163 21.69 4.55 -15.51
C THR A 163 22.91 4.94 -16.33
N LYS A 164 23.91 5.57 -15.70
CA LYS A 164 25.21 5.92 -16.29
C LYS A 164 26.31 5.74 -15.25
N GLY A 165 27.47 5.26 -15.69
CA GLY A 165 28.60 4.98 -14.81
C GLY A 165 28.37 3.78 -13.87
N ASP A 166 29.14 3.72 -12.79
CA ASP A 166 29.07 2.64 -11.79
C ASP A 166 29.42 3.11 -10.37
N LEU A 167 29.29 2.20 -9.41
CA LEU A 167 29.57 2.45 -7.98
C LEU A 167 31.09 2.46 -7.66
N ARG A 168 31.97 2.32 -8.66
CA ARG A 168 33.44 2.25 -8.40
C ARG A 168 34.09 3.59 -8.14
N PHE A 169 33.39 4.70 -8.36
CA PHE A 169 33.83 6.06 -8.12
C PHE A 169 35.21 6.40 -8.70
N ARG A 170 35.58 5.77 -9.83
CA ARG A 170 36.88 5.99 -10.49
C ARG A 170 36.91 7.36 -11.17
N THR A 171 37.86 8.16 -10.79
CA THR A 171 38.08 9.50 -11.36
C THR A 171 39.05 9.43 -12.53
N THR A 172 38.85 10.33 -13.49
CA THR A 172 39.78 10.57 -14.61
C THR A 172 40.62 11.83 -14.39
N ARG A 173 40.26 12.65 -13.39
CA ARG A 173 40.86 13.94 -13.11
C ARG A 173 41.74 13.90 -11.86
N PRO A 174 42.97 14.46 -11.90
CA PRO A 174 43.85 14.51 -10.74
C PRO A 174 43.51 15.66 -9.76
N ASP A 175 42.68 16.62 -10.18
CA ASP A 175 42.36 17.86 -9.44
C ASP A 175 41.07 17.73 -8.59
N VAL A 176 40.54 16.51 -8.42
CA VAL A 176 39.36 16.19 -7.63
C VAL A 176 39.67 15.24 -6.48
N GLU A 177 38.88 15.28 -5.42
CA GLU A 177 39.06 14.45 -4.22
C GLU A 177 38.53 13.02 -4.39
N GLY A 178 37.67 12.81 -5.39
CA GLY A 178 37.10 11.51 -5.70
C GLY A 178 35.96 11.58 -6.71
N GLY A 179 35.37 10.42 -7.00
CA GLY A 179 34.17 10.33 -7.81
C GLY A 179 32.91 10.43 -6.97
N ILE A 180 31.86 10.99 -7.56
CA ILE A 180 30.53 11.11 -6.97
C ILE A 180 29.48 10.56 -7.94
N ALA A 181 28.48 9.87 -7.40
CA ALA A 181 27.28 9.53 -8.14
C ALA A 181 26.11 10.41 -7.68
N LEU A 182 25.33 10.90 -8.64
CA LEU A 182 24.19 11.77 -8.41
C LEU A 182 22.90 11.05 -8.69
N GLY A 183 21.83 11.35 -7.95
CA GLY A 183 20.47 10.95 -8.34
C GLY A 183 20.06 11.58 -9.66
N ALA A 184 19.32 10.89 -10.48
CA ALA A 184 18.98 11.29 -11.85
C ALA A 184 18.28 12.66 -11.93
N ARG A 185 17.41 12.96 -10.97
CA ARG A 185 16.69 14.24 -10.89
C ARG A 185 17.62 15.38 -10.44
N LEU A 186 18.47 15.09 -9.45
CA LEU A 186 19.47 16.04 -8.99
C LEU A 186 20.46 16.38 -10.11
N ALA A 187 20.97 15.38 -10.84
CA ALA A 187 21.84 15.56 -12.00
C ALA A 187 21.17 16.45 -13.07
N SER A 188 19.87 16.22 -13.35
CA SER A 188 19.10 17.04 -14.29
C SER A 188 18.95 18.48 -13.81
N LYS A 189 18.65 18.70 -12.53
CA LYS A 189 18.55 20.06 -11.94
C LYS A 189 19.86 20.83 -12.00
N LEU A 190 20.96 20.14 -11.71
CA LEU A 190 22.29 20.72 -11.74
C LEU A 190 22.86 20.82 -13.16
N SER A 191 22.18 20.24 -14.16
CA SER A 191 22.70 20.06 -15.52
C SER A 191 24.07 19.38 -15.54
N ALA A 192 24.30 18.43 -14.62
CA ALA A 192 25.57 17.76 -14.40
C ALA A 192 25.58 16.38 -15.07
N TYR A 193 26.63 16.11 -15.85
CA TYR A 193 26.82 14.85 -16.59
C TYR A 193 28.08 14.12 -16.12
N PRO A 194 28.21 12.81 -16.37
CA PRO A 194 29.45 12.10 -16.09
C PRO A 194 30.66 12.77 -16.73
N GLY A 195 31.71 13.03 -15.93
CA GLY A 195 32.90 13.78 -16.29
C GLY A 195 32.89 15.24 -15.86
N ASP A 196 31.73 15.80 -15.47
CA ASP A 196 31.65 17.15 -14.92
C ASP A 196 32.17 17.20 -13.48
N VAL A 197 32.57 18.41 -13.02
CA VAL A 197 33.00 18.63 -11.65
C VAL A 197 31.89 19.34 -10.87
N VAL A 198 31.56 18.78 -9.71
CA VAL A 198 30.61 19.37 -8.76
C VAL A 198 31.34 19.74 -7.45
N HIS A 199 30.81 20.73 -6.76
CA HIS A 199 31.33 21.20 -5.49
C HIS A 199 30.38 20.78 -4.36
N LEU A 200 30.88 20.06 -3.38
CA LEU A 200 30.19 19.78 -2.12
C LEU A 200 30.67 20.74 -1.02
N VAL A 201 29.74 21.24 -0.25
CA VAL A 201 29.96 22.08 0.92
C VAL A 201 29.51 21.37 2.17
N ALA A 202 30.41 21.06 3.07
CA ALA A 202 30.05 20.41 4.34
C ALA A 202 29.41 21.44 5.29
N PHE A 203 28.28 21.08 5.89
CA PHE A 203 27.67 21.89 6.96
C PHE A 203 28.32 21.62 8.32
N THR A 204 28.97 20.48 8.48
CA THR A 204 29.75 20.08 9.66
C THR A 204 31.22 20.20 9.34
N GLY A 205 32.04 20.60 10.34
CA GLY A 205 33.51 20.71 10.14
C GLY A 205 33.99 22.02 9.51
N THR A 206 33.21 23.10 9.62
CA THR A 206 33.65 24.43 9.25
C THR A 206 34.92 24.79 9.99
N LYS A 207 35.97 25.21 9.27
CA LYS A 207 37.24 25.68 9.90
C LYS A 207 37.16 27.15 10.20
N PHE A 208 37.56 27.52 11.44
CA PHE A 208 37.73 28.92 11.78
C PHE A 208 38.88 29.51 10.98
N ASN A 209 38.62 30.53 10.18
CA ASN A 209 39.64 31.25 9.43
C ASN A 209 40.02 32.50 10.22
N PRO A 210 41.25 32.55 10.82
CA PRO A 210 41.68 33.69 11.62
C PRO A 210 41.78 35.00 10.84
N SER A 211 41.99 34.91 9.53
CA SER A 211 42.14 36.10 8.67
C SER A 211 40.79 36.80 8.39
N VAL A 212 39.68 36.09 8.50
CA VAL A 212 38.34 36.62 8.26
C VAL A 212 37.54 36.70 9.57
N GLY A 213 38.06 36.10 10.66
CA GLY A 213 37.37 36.04 11.97
C GLY A 213 36.08 35.26 11.98
N ALA A 214 35.86 34.37 11.02
CA ALA A 214 34.63 33.61 10.83
C ALA A 214 34.90 32.16 10.47
N TYR A 215 33.90 31.30 10.71
CA TYR A 215 33.91 29.94 10.21
C TYR A 215 33.62 29.94 8.70
N VAL A 216 34.55 29.41 7.90
CA VAL A 216 34.45 29.37 6.45
C VAL A 216 34.03 27.94 6.02
N PRO A 217 33.01 27.80 5.19
CA PRO A 217 32.64 26.51 4.59
C PRO A 217 33.82 25.97 3.76
N GLN A 218 34.04 24.65 3.84
CA GLN A 218 35.03 24.00 2.98
C GLN A 218 34.34 23.48 1.72
N PHE A 219 34.88 23.82 0.56
CA PHE A 219 34.46 23.38 -0.74
C PHE A 219 35.31 22.19 -1.16
N HIS A 220 34.65 21.07 -1.43
CA HIS A 220 35.27 19.83 -1.89
C HIS A 220 34.85 19.56 -3.33
N ARG A 221 35.82 19.22 -4.19
CA ARG A 221 35.60 19.00 -5.62
C ARG A 221 35.52 17.53 -5.94
N TYR A 222 34.44 17.12 -6.63
CA TYR A 222 34.22 15.76 -7.04
C TYR A 222 33.89 15.67 -8.52
N GLU A 223 34.38 14.61 -9.19
CA GLU A 223 33.99 14.28 -10.56
C GLU A 223 32.71 13.44 -10.55
N VAL A 224 31.72 13.80 -11.34
CA VAL A 224 30.53 12.99 -11.54
C VAL A 224 30.90 11.70 -12.28
N THR A 225 30.88 10.58 -11.60
CA THR A 225 31.27 9.26 -12.15
C THR A 225 30.08 8.36 -12.44
N GLY A 226 28.89 8.72 -11.98
CA GLY A 226 27.69 7.94 -12.20
C GLY A 226 26.40 8.72 -11.93
N ILE A 227 25.33 8.23 -12.52
CA ILE A 227 23.97 8.71 -12.28
C ILE A 227 23.11 7.49 -11.96
N PHE A 228 22.39 7.54 -10.85
CA PHE A 228 21.46 6.48 -10.43
C PHE A 228 20.01 6.95 -10.48
N ASP A 229 19.11 6.02 -10.74
CA ASP A 229 17.66 6.21 -10.74
C ASP A 229 17.01 5.07 -9.95
N THR A 230 16.63 5.36 -8.71
CA THR A 230 16.00 4.38 -7.80
C THR A 230 14.50 4.26 -8.03
N GLY A 231 13.92 5.17 -8.82
CA GLY A 231 12.48 5.32 -9.00
C GLY A 231 11.79 5.99 -7.81
N MET A 232 12.54 6.44 -6.79
CA MET A 232 12.02 7.25 -5.67
C MET A 232 12.46 8.70 -5.80
N TYR A 233 11.50 9.60 -5.89
CA TYR A 233 11.75 11.04 -6.05
C TYR A 233 12.75 11.60 -5.02
N GLU A 234 12.56 11.26 -3.74
CA GLU A 234 13.37 11.78 -2.65
C GLU A 234 14.84 11.38 -2.80
N TYR A 235 15.12 10.11 -3.13
CA TYR A 235 16.49 9.63 -3.34
C TYR A 235 17.10 10.21 -4.60
N ASP A 236 16.36 10.20 -5.70
CA ASP A 236 16.87 10.66 -7.00
C ASP A 236 17.04 12.19 -7.06
N ASN A 237 16.35 12.92 -6.17
CA ASN A 237 16.42 14.39 -6.10
C ASN A 237 17.38 14.93 -5.05
N SER A 238 17.67 14.16 -3.99
CA SER A 238 18.37 14.71 -2.81
C SER A 238 19.57 13.89 -2.34
N TYR A 239 19.83 12.71 -2.94
CA TYR A 239 20.94 11.88 -2.51
C TYR A 239 22.10 11.92 -3.50
N VAL A 240 23.30 11.88 -2.93
CA VAL A 240 24.56 11.67 -3.66
C VAL A 240 25.33 10.55 -2.99
N ALA A 241 26.04 9.74 -3.78
CA ALA A 241 26.85 8.65 -3.25
C ALA A 241 28.33 8.90 -3.47
N LEU A 242 29.14 8.59 -2.45
CA LEU A 242 30.60 8.65 -2.46
C LEU A 242 31.18 7.29 -2.02
N ASP A 243 32.46 7.06 -2.32
CA ASP A 243 33.21 6.02 -1.62
C ASP A 243 33.20 6.30 -0.12
N ARG A 244 33.01 5.23 0.68
CA ARG A 244 32.89 5.34 2.14
C ARG A 244 34.06 6.10 2.77
N ARG A 245 35.30 5.87 2.31
CA ARG A 245 36.49 6.51 2.86
C ARG A 245 36.50 8.00 2.54
N VAL A 246 36.13 8.36 1.34
CA VAL A 246 35.99 9.76 0.91
C VAL A 246 34.90 10.45 1.72
N ALA A 247 33.75 9.78 1.91
CA ALA A 247 32.67 10.30 2.74
C ALA A 247 33.07 10.45 4.22
N GLN A 248 33.90 9.54 4.76
CA GLN A 248 34.44 9.67 6.13
C GLN A 248 35.31 10.94 6.28
N GLN A 249 36.19 11.19 5.32
CA GLN A 249 37.03 12.41 5.30
C GLN A 249 36.15 13.67 5.18
N PHE A 250 35.21 13.67 4.26
CA PHE A 250 34.26 14.77 4.06
C PHE A 250 33.41 15.06 5.32
N ALA A 251 32.94 14.03 6.02
CA ALA A 251 32.15 14.16 7.24
C ALA A 251 32.98 14.44 8.51
N GLY A 252 34.32 14.44 8.42
CA GLY A 252 35.20 14.60 9.59
C GLY A 252 35.13 13.45 10.60
N LEU A 253 34.81 12.25 10.12
CA LEU A 253 34.65 11.07 10.98
C LEU A 253 35.95 10.29 11.23
N ASP A 254 37.06 10.69 10.59
CA ASP A 254 38.35 9.98 10.62
C ASP A 254 38.18 8.49 10.22
N SER A 255 38.27 7.59 11.20
CA SER A 255 38.09 6.14 11.00
C SER A 255 36.71 5.59 11.41
N ALA A 256 35.86 6.46 12.01
CA ALA A 256 34.50 6.10 12.43
C ALA A 256 33.53 6.07 11.25
N VAL A 257 32.35 5.51 11.45
CA VAL A 257 31.24 5.51 10.48
C VAL A 257 29.98 6.00 11.16
N THR A 258 28.96 6.30 10.36
CA THR A 258 27.64 6.65 10.91
C THR A 258 26.96 5.44 11.53
N GLY A 259 27.13 4.25 10.93
CA GLY A 259 26.55 3.02 11.41
C GLY A 259 26.85 1.82 10.52
N VAL A 260 26.12 0.76 10.76
CA VAL A 260 26.17 -0.49 9.98
C VAL A 260 24.80 -0.76 9.37
N GLU A 261 24.76 -0.90 8.06
CA GLU A 261 23.59 -1.33 7.30
C GLU A 261 23.51 -2.84 7.25
N VAL A 262 22.29 -3.39 7.33
CA VAL A 262 22.06 -4.84 7.38
C VAL A 262 20.96 -5.24 6.43
N ARG A 263 21.22 -6.29 5.63
CA ARG A 263 20.23 -7.00 4.83
C ARG A 263 19.91 -8.33 5.50
N LEU A 264 18.62 -8.58 5.69
CA LEU A 264 18.06 -9.80 6.25
C LEU A 264 17.49 -10.68 5.12
N ALA A 265 17.39 -11.98 5.37
CA ALA A 265 16.71 -12.91 4.48
C ALA A 265 15.22 -12.58 4.31
N ASP A 266 14.59 -12.04 5.36
CA ASP A 266 13.20 -11.61 5.35
C ASP A 266 13.10 -10.16 5.87
N PRO A 267 12.82 -9.16 5.00
CA PRO A 267 12.71 -7.76 5.39
C PRO A 267 11.55 -7.50 6.37
N TRP A 268 10.53 -8.37 6.40
CA TRP A 268 9.38 -8.22 7.29
C TRP A 268 9.69 -8.52 8.75
N LYS A 269 10.73 -9.29 9.00
CA LYS A 269 11.22 -9.61 10.34
C LYS A 269 12.21 -8.58 10.88
N ALA A 270 12.46 -7.49 10.14
CA ALA A 270 13.46 -6.49 10.51
C ALA A 270 13.20 -5.89 11.89
N ARG A 271 11.95 -5.61 12.24
CA ARG A 271 11.58 -5.08 13.56
C ARG A 271 11.88 -6.06 14.70
N GLU A 272 11.58 -7.35 14.50
CA GLU A 272 11.87 -8.40 15.49
C GLU A 272 13.37 -8.60 15.64
N PHE A 273 14.09 -8.51 14.52
CA PHE A 273 15.56 -8.53 14.49
C PHE A 273 16.18 -7.32 15.17
N ALA A 274 15.61 -6.12 14.98
CA ALA A 274 16.08 -4.90 15.62
C ALA A 274 16.09 -5.05 17.14
N VAL A 275 14.97 -5.50 17.72
CA VAL A 275 14.84 -5.70 19.18
C VAL A 275 15.89 -6.69 19.69
N ARG A 276 16.01 -7.86 19.05
CA ARG A 276 17.00 -8.88 19.46
C ARG A 276 18.45 -8.37 19.35
N LEU A 277 18.73 -7.60 18.31
CA LEU A 277 20.07 -7.09 18.07
C LEU A 277 20.43 -5.99 19.08
N GLU A 278 19.48 -5.17 19.51
CA GLU A 278 19.67 -4.20 20.60
C GLU A 278 19.95 -4.89 21.93
N GLU A 279 19.24 -5.96 22.24
CA GLU A 279 19.48 -6.78 23.44
C GLU A 279 20.86 -7.43 23.41
N ASP A 280 21.34 -7.86 22.24
CA ASP A 280 22.64 -8.49 22.03
C ASP A 280 23.83 -7.50 22.06
N LEU A 281 23.65 -6.31 21.50
CA LEU A 281 24.70 -5.30 21.39
C LEU A 281 24.82 -4.43 22.66
N LEU A 282 23.72 -4.27 23.40
CA LEU A 282 23.60 -3.41 24.58
C LEU A 282 23.87 -1.92 24.27
N TYR A 283 23.69 -1.07 25.29
CA TYR A 283 24.02 0.36 25.20
C TYR A 283 25.51 0.55 24.85
N PRO A 284 25.90 1.49 23.95
CA PRO A 284 25.09 2.57 23.39
C PRO A 284 24.49 2.31 22.00
N TYR A 285 24.32 1.08 21.59
CA TYR A 285 23.84 0.76 20.23
C TYR A 285 22.31 0.70 20.16
N ARG A 286 21.77 1.10 19.01
CA ARG A 286 20.36 0.96 18.66
C ARG A 286 20.22 0.41 17.26
N ALA A 287 19.19 -0.38 17.04
CA ALA A 287 18.88 -0.94 15.74
C ALA A 287 17.54 -0.38 15.23
N LEU A 288 17.56 0.29 14.09
CA LEU A 288 16.38 0.87 13.47
C LEU A 288 16.00 0.09 12.24
N ASP A 289 14.81 -0.50 12.24
CA ASP A 289 14.24 -1.15 11.07
C ASP A 289 13.73 -0.13 10.04
N TRP A 290 13.63 -0.54 8.79
CA TRP A 290 13.20 0.30 7.67
C TRP A 290 11.79 0.88 7.83
N GLN A 291 10.88 0.20 8.55
CA GLN A 291 9.53 0.71 8.83
C GLN A 291 9.57 1.83 9.85
N THR A 292 10.38 1.68 10.89
CA THR A 292 10.58 2.71 11.92
C THR A 292 11.29 3.94 11.34
N GLN A 293 12.25 3.75 10.44
CA GLN A 293 12.90 4.87 9.73
C GLN A 293 11.90 5.68 8.89
N ASN A 294 10.90 5.01 8.30
CA ASN A 294 9.86 5.63 7.49
C ASN A 294 8.51 5.72 8.25
N GLN A 295 8.55 5.96 9.57
CA GLN A 295 7.35 5.91 10.43
C GLN A 295 6.25 6.88 9.99
N SER A 296 6.58 8.06 9.51
CA SER A 296 5.62 9.05 9.01
C SER A 296 4.81 8.48 7.83
N LEU A 297 5.48 7.85 6.87
CA LEU A 297 4.86 7.21 5.71
C LEU A 297 3.95 6.05 6.14
N PHE A 298 4.45 5.16 7.01
CA PHE A 298 3.65 4.03 7.50
C PHE A 298 2.46 4.47 8.35
N SER A 299 2.58 5.58 9.08
CA SER A 299 1.47 6.17 9.82
C SER A 299 0.41 6.76 8.88
N ALA A 300 0.84 7.43 7.81
CA ALA A 300 -0.05 7.92 6.77
C ALA A 300 -0.80 6.76 6.07
N LEU A 301 -0.10 5.69 5.69
CA LEU A 301 -0.71 4.49 5.10
C LEU A 301 -1.73 3.81 6.05
N LYS A 302 -1.48 3.81 7.37
CA LYS A 302 -2.46 3.31 8.35
C LYS A 302 -3.72 4.18 8.40
N LEU A 303 -3.56 5.50 8.42
CA LEU A 303 -4.68 6.44 8.42
C LEU A 303 -5.49 6.32 7.12
N GLU A 304 -4.82 6.21 6.00
CA GLU A 304 -5.42 5.98 4.69
C GLU A 304 -6.24 4.70 4.67
N LYS A 305 -5.70 3.58 5.20
CA LYS A 305 -6.43 2.32 5.33
C LYS A 305 -7.70 2.45 6.18
N LEU A 306 -7.66 3.24 7.26
CA LEU A 306 -8.83 3.54 8.07
C LEU A 306 -9.87 4.35 7.28
N ALA A 307 -9.45 5.38 6.55
CA ALA A 307 -10.33 6.19 5.72
C ALA A 307 -10.99 5.34 4.63
N MET A 308 -10.23 4.44 3.99
CA MET A 308 -10.77 3.51 3.00
C MET A 308 -11.77 2.53 3.59
N ALA A 309 -11.50 1.99 4.79
CA ALA A 309 -12.46 1.14 5.49
C ALA A 309 -13.80 1.87 5.73
N PHE A 310 -13.74 3.17 6.05
CA PHE A 310 -14.93 4.00 6.21
C PHE A 310 -15.67 4.23 4.88
N VAL A 311 -14.95 4.49 3.78
CA VAL A 311 -15.55 4.60 2.44
C VAL A 311 -16.23 3.29 2.02
N VAL A 312 -15.56 2.16 2.22
CA VAL A 312 -16.11 0.81 1.98
C VAL A 312 -17.40 0.61 2.78
N PHE A 313 -17.40 0.97 4.06
CA PHE A 313 -18.58 0.90 4.92
C PHE A 313 -19.74 1.75 4.36
N LEU A 314 -19.48 2.99 3.94
CA LEU A 314 -20.51 3.85 3.33
C LEU A 314 -21.09 3.25 2.05
N ILE A 315 -20.26 2.69 1.18
CA ILE A 315 -20.71 2.01 -0.05
C ILE A 315 -21.61 0.81 0.31
N CYS A 316 -21.24 0.01 1.32
CA CYS A 316 -22.07 -1.09 1.81
C CYS A 316 -23.42 -0.60 2.35
N VAL A 317 -23.46 0.52 3.07
CA VAL A 317 -24.70 1.12 3.56
C VAL A 317 -25.59 1.58 2.41
N VAL A 318 -25.04 2.24 1.40
CA VAL A 318 -25.78 2.65 0.19
C VAL A 318 -26.33 1.44 -0.55
N ALA A 319 -25.53 0.38 -0.71
CA ALA A 319 -25.98 -0.87 -1.32
C ALA A 319 -27.12 -1.52 -0.52
N ALA A 320 -27.06 -1.52 0.82
CA ALA A 320 -28.12 -2.01 1.68
C ALA A 320 -29.43 -1.23 1.47
N PHE A 321 -29.37 0.10 1.48
CA PHE A 321 -30.55 0.93 1.21
C PHE A 321 -31.15 0.72 -0.18
N ASN A 322 -30.32 0.52 -1.19
CA ASN A 322 -30.76 0.19 -2.55
C ASN A 322 -31.57 -1.12 -2.55
N VAL A 323 -31.04 -2.18 -1.90
CA VAL A 323 -31.74 -3.48 -1.80
C VAL A 323 -33.04 -3.35 -1.00
N VAL A 324 -33.03 -2.65 0.14
CA VAL A 324 -34.24 -2.41 0.97
C VAL A 324 -35.30 -1.67 0.17
N GLY A 325 -34.94 -0.56 -0.46
CA GLY A 325 -35.86 0.25 -1.27
C GLY A 325 -36.49 -0.53 -2.42
N THR A 326 -35.65 -1.26 -3.15
CA THR A 326 -36.10 -2.08 -4.27
C THR A 326 -37.06 -3.17 -3.82
N LEU A 327 -36.72 -3.95 -2.77
CA LEU A 327 -37.57 -5.02 -2.27
C LEU A 327 -38.88 -4.50 -1.67
N THR A 328 -38.85 -3.35 -0.98
CA THR A 328 -40.06 -2.69 -0.46
C THR A 328 -41.02 -2.33 -1.60
N MET A 329 -40.45 -1.81 -2.72
CA MET A 329 -41.26 -1.51 -3.90
C MET A 329 -41.83 -2.77 -4.56
N VAL A 330 -41.04 -3.84 -4.67
CA VAL A 330 -41.51 -5.14 -5.16
C VAL A 330 -42.62 -5.71 -4.28
N VAL A 331 -42.48 -5.62 -2.94
CA VAL A 331 -43.54 -6.06 -2.00
C VAL A 331 -44.83 -5.29 -2.22
N ARG A 332 -44.77 -3.97 -2.38
CA ARG A 332 -45.95 -3.14 -2.66
C ARG A 332 -46.65 -3.52 -3.98
N ASP A 333 -45.88 -3.70 -5.04
CA ASP A 333 -46.41 -4.09 -6.35
C ASP A 333 -47.02 -5.51 -6.35
N LYS A 334 -46.49 -6.40 -5.51
CA LYS A 334 -46.94 -7.78 -5.39
C LYS A 334 -47.90 -8.03 -4.24
N THR A 335 -48.41 -6.96 -3.58
CA THR A 335 -49.30 -7.06 -2.42
C THR A 335 -50.51 -7.98 -2.70
N ARG A 336 -51.20 -7.83 -3.82
CA ARG A 336 -52.35 -8.67 -4.20
C ARG A 336 -51.96 -10.13 -4.41
N GLU A 337 -50.85 -10.40 -5.09
CA GLU A 337 -50.37 -11.79 -5.30
C GLU A 337 -49.98 -12.44 -3.98
N ILE A 338 -49.34 -11.68 -3.05
CA ILE A 338 -49.01 -12.15 -1.70
C ILE A 338 -50.29 -12.48 -0.92
N GLY A 339 -51.31 -11.61 -1.01
CA GLY A 339 -52.63 -11.85 -0.37
C GLY A 339 -53.27 -13.13 -0.85
N ILE A 340 -53.28 -13.39 -2.16
CA ILE A 340 -53.79 -14.63 -2.76
C ILE A 340 -53.03 -15.86 -2.25
N LEU A 341 -51.69 -15.81 -2.20
CA LEU A 341 -50.87 -16.91 -1.68
C LEU A 341 -51.15 -17.21 -0.21
N LEU A 342 -51.35 -16.18 0.62
CA LEU A 342 -51.72 -16.32 2.02
C LEU A 342 -53.14 -16.90 2.18
N ALA A 343 -54.10 -16.46 1.37
CA ALA A 343 -55.46 -16.99 1.36
C ALA A 343 -55.52 -18.48 0.92
N MET A 344 -54.60 -18.89 0.04
CA MET A 344 -54.41 -20.30 -0.35
C MET A 344 -53.71 -21.18 0.71
N GLY A 345 -53.35 -20.59 1.89
CA GLY A 345 -52.76 -21.33 3.01
C GLY A 345 -51.25 -21.34 3.05
N LEU A 346 -50.56 -20.49 2.24
CA LEU A 346 -49.12 -20.37 2.35
C LEU A 346 -48.73 -19.68 3.68
N LYS A 347 -47.80 -20.28 4.43
CA LYS A 347 -47.38 -19.79 5.74
C LYS A 347 -46.62 -18.46 5.62
N GLN A 348 -46.77 -17.55 6.59
CA GLN A 348 -46.03 -16.32 6.65
C GLN A 348 -44.50 -16.50 6.57
N ARG A 349 -44.00 -17.62 7.17
CA ARG A 349 -42.56 -17.98 7.08
C ARG A 349 -42.12 -18.25 5.63
N SER A 350 -42.99 -18.81 4.79
CA SER A 350 -42.69 -19.07 3.38
C SER A 350 -42.64 -17.78 2.57
N ILE A 351 -43.55 -16.83 2.81
CA ILE A 351 -43.51 -15.51 2.19
C ILE A 351 -42.17 -14.80 2.55
N ARG A 352 -41.82 -14.82 3.84
CA ARG A 352 -40.55 -14.26 4.29
C ARG A 352 -39.35 -14.90 3.58
N ARG A 353 -39.29 -16.21 3.45
CA ARG A 353 -38.21 -16.93 2.75
C ARG A 353 -38.15 -16.61 1.26
N ILE A 354 -39.28 -16.38 0.59
CA ILE A 354 -39.33 -15.96 -0.82
C ILE A 354 -38.58 -14.61 -1.01
N PHE A 355 -38.89 -13.61 -0.18
CA PHE A 355 -38.25 -12.29 -0.30
C PHE A 355 -36.80 -12.30 0.17
N LEU A 356 -36.43 -13.10 1.17
CA LEU A 356 -35.05 -13.33 1.54
C LEU A 356 -34.25 -13.97 0.40
N ALA A 357 -34.82 -14.99 -0.25
CA ALA A 357 -34.22 -15.64 -1.42
C ALA A 357 -34.02 -14.64 -2.60
N GLN A 358 -34.98 -13.73 -2.81
CA GLN A 358 -34.82 -12.65 -3.80
C GLN A 358 -33.62 -11.77 -3.50
N GLY A 359 -33.48 -11.31 -2.26
CA GLY A 359 -32.33 -10.48 -1.86
C GLY A 359 -31.00 -11.21 -2.06
N ILE A 360 -30.94 -12.50 -1.69
CA ILE A 360 -29.74 -13.32 -1.92
C ILE A 360 -29.44 -13.46 -3.42
N LEU A 361 -30.45 -13.68 -4.26
CA LEU A 361 -30.26 -13.79 -5.72
C LEU A 361 -29.77 -12.48 -6.32
N VAL A 362 -30.32 -11.33 -5.91
CA VAL A 362 -29.85 -10.00 -6.34
C VAL A 362 -28.40 -9.77 -5.87
N GLY A 363 -28.10 -10.11 -4.61
CA GLY A 363 -26.76 -9.98 -4.07
C GLY A 363 -25.74 -10.89 -4.77
N LEU A 364 -26.05 -12.17 -4.96
CA LEU A 364 -25.17 -13.12 -5.65
C LEU A 364 -24.88 -12.68 -7.09
N THR A 365 -25.93 -12.34 -7.86
CA THR A 365 -25.75 -11.89 -9.25
C THR A 365 -24.99 -10.57 -9.33
N GLY A 366 -25.35 -9.59 -8.49
CA GLY A 366 -24.66 -8.30 -8.44
C GLY A 366 -23.22 -8.43 -8.00
N THR A 367 -22.94 -9.22 -6.96
CA THR A 367 -21.56 -9.45 -6.47
C THR A 367 -20.71 -10.17 -7.53
N SER A 368 -21.23 -11.23 -8.15
CA SER A 368 -20.48 -11.97 -9.18
C SER A 368 -20.16 -11.11 -10.38
N LEU A 369 -21.13 -10.33 -10.87
CA LEU A 369 -20.92 -9.37 -11.97
C LEU A 369 -19.96 -8.24 -11.55
N GLY A 370 -20.13 -7.72 -10.33
CA GLY A 370 -19.28 -6.64 -9.80
C GLY A 370 -17.84 -7.05 -9.66
N VAL A 371 -17.55 -8.23 -9.12
CA VAL A 371 -16.19 -8.79 -9.02
C VAL A 371 -15.62 -9.02 -10.43
N ALA A 372 -16.36 -9.64 -11.33
CA ALA A 372 -15.89 -9.90 -12.69
C ALA A 372 -15.55 -8.59 -13.43
N LEU A 373 -16.44 -7.59 -13.38
CA LEU A 373 -16.19 -6.28 -13.99
C LEU A 373 -15.06 -5.54 -13.29
N GLY A 374 -14.95 -5.61 -11.96
CA GLY A 374 -13.87 -5.02 -11.19
C GLY A 374 -12.51 -5.56 -11.60
N VAL A 375 -12.39 -6.90 -11.77
CA VAL A 375 -11.16 -7.54 -12.24
C VAL A 375 -10.82 -7.10 -13.67
N VAL A 376 -11.82 -7.04 -14.55
CA VAL A 376 -11.61 -6.59 -15.94
C VAL A 376 -11.16 -5.13 -15.98
N VAL A 377 -11.86 -4.24 -15.29
CA VAL A 377 -11.53 -2.80 -15.24
C VAL A 377 -10.16 -2.57 -14.63
N GLY A 378 -9.86 -3.21 -13.48
CA GLY A 378 -8.55 -3.13 -12.84
C GLY A 378 -7.43 -3.66 -13.73
N GLY A 379 -7.67 -4.77 -14.44
CA GLY A 379 -6.71 -5.30 -15.42
C GLY A 379 -6.51 -4.38 -16.62
N MET A 380 -7.56 -3.69 -17.09
CA MET A 380 -7.45 -2.67 -18.15
C MET A 380 -6.64 -1.46 -17.69
N VAL A 381 -6.89 -0.96 -16.48
CA VAL A 381 -6.13 0.18 -15.90
C VAL A 381 -4.66 -0.19 -15.77
N ASN A 382 -4.35 -1.38 -15.26
CA ASN A 382 -2.98 -1.83 -15.05
C ASN A 382 -2.20 -2.04 -16.37
N ARG A 383 -2.86 -2.54 -17.43
CA ARG A 383 -2.22 -2.76 -18.74
C ARG A 383 -2.18 -1.52 -19.61
N GLY A 384 -3.20 -0.69 -19.50
CA GLY A 384 -3.40 0.44 -20.43
C GLY A 384 -2.59 1.69 -20.09
N HIS A 385 -1.99 1.79 -18.87
CA HIS A 385 -1.30 2.99 -18.38
C HIS A 385 -2.09 4.28 -18.67
N TRP A 386 -3.43 4.20 -18.62
CA TRP A 386 -4.34 5.26 -19.07
C TRP A 386 -4.31 6.50 -18.17
N ILE A 387 -3.84 6.33 -16.96
CA ILE A 387 -3.74 7.42 -16.00
C ILE A 387 -2.24 7.63 -15.76
N PRO A 388 -1.58 8.48 -16.58
CA PRO A 388 -0.22 8.88 -16.32
C PRO A 388 -0.19 9.72 -15.04
N ILE A 389 0.64 9.33 -14.11
CA ILE A 389 0.86 10.06 -12.86
C ILE A 389 2.23 10.70 -13.00
N ASP A 390 2.35 11.97 -12.59
CA ASP A 390 3.65 12.63 -12.60
C ASP A 390 4.56 11.99 -11.53
N PRO A 391 5.62 11.27 -11.93
CA PRO A 391 6.52 10.60 -10.99
C PRO A 391 7.21 11.58 -10.03
N SER A 392 7.25 12.87 -10.39
CA SER A 392 7.85 13.90 -9.55
C SER A 392 7.04 14.20 -8.28
N ILE A 393 5.75 13.89 -8.27
CA ILE A 393 4.83 14.20 -7.18
C ILE A 393 4.45 12.93 -6.40
N TYR A 394 4.21 11.83 -7.12
CA TYR A 394 3.58 10.64 -6.53
C TYR A 394 4.50 9.41 -6.44
N PHE A 395 5.77 9.52 -6.80
CA PHE A 395 6.75 8.41 -6.76
C PHE A 395 6.42 7.22 -7.67
N ILE A 396 5.36 7.30 -8.46
CA ILE A 396 4.87 6.28 -9.39
C ILE A 396 4.60 6.91 -10.75
N ASP A 397 4.87 6.17 -11.81
CA ASP A 397 4.68 6.59 -13.20
C ASP A 397 3.31 6.19 -13.77
N HIS A 398 2.67 5.20 -13.17
CA HIS A 398 1.32 4.74 -13.53
C HIS A 398 0.59 4.26 -12.27
N LEU A 399 -0.73 4.12 -12.37
CA LEU A 399 -1.56 3.64 -11.27
C LEU A 399 -1.49 2.10 -11.20
N PRO A 400 -0.77 1.51 -10.22
CA PRO A 400 -0.70 0.07 -10.10
C PRO A 400 -2.00 -0.48 -9.51
N VAL A 401 -2.52 -1.57 -10.08
CA VAL A 401 -3.71 -2.26 -9.55
C VAL A 401 -3.34 -3.70 -9.23
N HIS A 402 -3.16 -3.99 -7.93
CA HIS A 402 -2.87 -5.33 -7.45
C HIS A 402 -4.05 -5.89 -6.67
N MET A 403 -4.69 -6.92 -7.20
CA MET A 403 -5.81 -7.59 -6.56
C MET A 403 -5.32 -8.75 -5.72
N GLN A 404 -5.43 -8.63 -4.41
CA GLN A 404 -5.15 -9.72 -3.50
C GLN A 404 -6.39 -10.63 -3.37
N PRO A 405 -6.25 -11.97 -3.43
CA PRO A 405 -7.37 -12.90 -3.30
C PRO A 405 -8.14 -12.73 -1.99
N PHE A 406 -7.45 -12.33 -0.94
CA PHE A 406 -8.03 -12.07 0.37
C PHE A 406 -9.01 -10.88 0.36
N ASP A 407 -8.68 -9.81 -0.35
CA ASP A 407 -9.54 -8.62 -0.45
C ASP A 407 -10.78 -8.92 -1.29
N ALA A 408 -10.61 -9.63 -2.40
CA ALA A 408 -11.75 -10.11 -3.20
C ALA A 408 -12.71 -10.96 -2.36
N LEU A 409 -12.18 -11.86 -1.53
CA LEU A 409 -12.96 -12.69 -0.63
C LEU A 409 -13.68 -11.85 0.44
N SER A 410 -13.02 -10.84 1.00
CA SER A 410 -13.61 -9.92 1.99
C SER A 410 -14.74 -9.08 1.40
N VAL A 411 -14.59 -8.59 0.18
CA VAL A 411 -15.64 -7.86 -0.56
C VAL A 411 -16.85 -8.79 -0.83
N ILE A 412 -16.59 -10.01 -1.29
CA ILE A 412 -17.65 -11.00 -1.51
C ILE A 412 -18.41 -11.28 -0.20
N ALA A 413 -17.70 -11.54 0.89
CA ALA A 413 -18.30 -11.81 2.19
C ALA A 413 -19.14 -10.63 2.70
N ALA A 414 -18.62 -9.41 2.62
CA ALA A 414 -19.32 -8.20 3.02
C ALA A 414 -20.58 -7.97 2.15
N SER A 415 -20.47 -8.11 0.84
CA SER A 415 -21.60 -7.96 -0.09
C SER A 415 -22.69 -8.97 0.15
N LEU A 416 -22.33 -10.24 0.41
CA LEU A 416 -23.29 -11.28 0.75
C LEU A 416 -23.97 -11.04 2.09
N LEU A 417 -23.24 -10.57 3.11
CA LEU A 417 -23.82 -10.17 4.38
C LEU A 417 -24.86 -9.07 4.20
N VAL A 418 -24.54 -8.03 3.44
CA VAL A 418 -25.49 -6.95 3.11
C VAL A 418 -26.71 -7.52 2.37
N ALA A 419 -26.51 -8.38 1.38
CA ALA A 419 -27.58 -8.99 0.61
C ALA A 419 -28.49 -9.91 1.46
N MET A 420 -28.00 -10.44 2.56
CA MET A 420 -28.76 -11.24 3.52
C MET A 420 -29.50 -10.41 4.57
N LEU A 421 -28.87 -9.34 5.04
CA LEU A 421 -29.41 -8.49 6.11
C LEU A 421 -30.44 -7.47 5.58
N ALA A 422 -30.16 -6.85 4.43
CA ALA A 422 -31.02 -5.82 3.86
C ALA A 422 -32.48 -6.29 3.59
N PRO A 423 -32.71 -7.51 3.09
CA PRO A 423 -34.07 -8.01 2.85
C PRO A 423 -34.87 -8.33 4.10
N LEU A 424 -34.28 -8.42 5.28
CA LEU A 424 -34.99 -8.81 6.52
C LEU A 424 -36.19 -7.93 6.80
N HIS A 425 -36.03 -6.61 6.75
CA HIS A 425 -37.12 -5.67 7.03
C HIS A 425 -38.27 -5.80 6.01
N PRO A 426 -38.05 -5.68 4.67
CA PRO A 426 -39.16 -5.82 3.71
C PRO A 426 -39.78 -7.22 3.68
N SER A 427 -39.02 -8.28 3.97
CA SER A 427 -39.55 -9.63 4.03
C SER A 427 -40.52 -9.85 5.21
N VAL A 428 -40.21 -9.24 6.36
CA VAL A 428 -41.12 -9.26 7.51
C VAL A 428 -42.40 -8.46 7.21
N GLN A 429 -42.28 -7.30 6.59
CA GLN A 429 -43.41 -6.47 6.17
C GLN A 429 -44.34 -7.25 5.20
N ALA A 430 -43.77 -7.92 4.20
CA ALA A 430 -44.50 -8.74 3.25
C ALA A 430 -45.25 -9.92 3.94
N SER A 431 -44.63 -10.55 4.95
CA SER A 431 -45.19 -11.70 5.63
C SER A 431 -46.36 -11.38 6.58
N ARG A 432 -46.48 -10.11 6.99
CA ARG A 432 -47.53 -9.63 7.92
C ARG A 432 -48.74 -9.01 7.23
N LEU A 433 -48.80 -9.03 5.90
CA LEU A 433 -49.93 -8.53 5.14
C LEU A 433 -51.19 -9.33 5.49
N ASP A 434 -52.31 -8.62 5.77
CA ASP A 434 -53.61 -9.25 5.94
C ASP A 434 -54.18 -9.65 4.57
N PRO A 435 -54.55 -10.94 4.36
CA PRO A 435 -55.02 -11.42 3.07
C PRO A 435 -56.25 -10.67 2.55
N VAL A 436 -57.18 -10.28 3.44
CA VAL A 436 -58.41 -9.58 3.03
C VAL A 436 -58.11 -8.19 2.51
N THR A 437 -57.31 -7.45 3.23
CA THR A 437 -56.94 -6.09 2.81
C THR A 437 -56.00 -6.10 1.61
N ALA A 438 -55.09 -7.09 1.52
CA ALA A 438 -54.18 -7.23 0.40
C ALA A 438 -54.86 -7.58 -0.94
N ILE A 439 -55.94 -8.37 -0.93
CA ILE A 439 -56.71 -8.73 -2.16
C ILE A 439 -57.56 -7.55 -2.63
N ARG A 440 -58.05 -6.72 -1.70
CA ARG A 440 -58.84 -5.50 -2.01
C ARG A 440 -58.02 -4.29 -2.43
N TYR A 441 -56.71 -4.40 -2.36
CA TYR A 441 -55.79 -3.32 -2.77
C TYR A 441 -55.81 -3.19 -4.30
N GLU A 442 -56.30 -2.06 -4.81
CA GLU A 442 -56.25 -1.68 -6.21
C GLU A 442 -54.94 -1.00 -6.57
#